data_824b62e864938c5c43fd40825b39b9b5
#
_entry.id   824b62e864938c5c43fd40825b39b9b5
#
_cell.length_a   1.000
_cell.length_b   1.000
_cell.length_c   1.000
_cell.angle_alpha   90.00
_cell.angle_beta   90.00
_cell.angle_gamma   90.00
#
_symmetry.space_group_name_H-M   'P 1'
#
loop_
_entity.id
_entity.type
_entity.pdbx_description
1 polymer ?
#
loop_
_entity_poly.entity_id
_entity_poly.type
_entity_poly.pdbx_seq_one_letter_code
_entity_poly.pdbx_strand_id
1 'polypeptide(L)'
;MLSGQLSYAISGHTFGGGYQTLSGDAGLPFISGATVYSFSNAGIGKFVEEDEKTWMLNYGYNFAALGVPGLTFSTRYLSGNDGKSTTTVKEWERDAELAYIVQQGTFKGLGVRLRNYVYRSDYSRGRDSNRIYFTYDIALW
;
A
#
# COMPACT_ATOMS: atom_id res chain seq x y z
N MET A 1 -14.65 1.39 -13.70
CA MET A 1 -13.71 1.92 -12.71
C MET A 1 -12.95 3.10 -13.31
N LEU A 2 -12.86 4.21 -12.60
CA LEU A 2 -12.03 5.38 -12.93
C LEU A 2 -11.10 5.63 -11.74
N SER A 3 -9.82 5.86 -12.01
CA SER A 3 -8.85 6.17 -10.96
C SER A 3 -7.79 7.16 -11.45
N GLY A 4 -7.26 7.95 -10.52
CA GLY A 4 -6.19 8.89 -10.76
C GLY A 4 -5.38 9.13 -9.49
N GLN A 5 -4.06 9.35 -9.65
CA GLN A 5 -3.17 9.68 -8.56
C GLN A 5 -2.13 10.71 -8.99
N LEU A 6 -1.69 11.50 -8.02
CA LEU A 6 -0.62 12.47 -8.15
C LEU A 6 0.41 12.24 -7.05
N SER A 7 1.68 12.49 -7.38
CA SER A 7 2.75 12.45 -6.40
C SER A 7 3.73 13.62 -6.61
N TYR A 8 4.31 14.07 -5.51
CA TYR A 8 5.31 15.14 -5.49
C TYR A 8 6.49 14.72 -4.61
N ALA A 9 7.69 14.85 -5.13
CA ALA A 9 8.91 14.49 -4.41
C ALA A 9 9.83 15.71 -4.25
N ILE A 10 10.33 15.91 -3.02
CA ILE A 10 11.26 16.99 -2.68
C ILE A 10 12.15 16.58 -1.51
N SER A 11 13.46 16.78 -1.60
CA SER A 11 14.42 16.61 -0.50
C SER A 11 14.29 15.28 0.26
N GLY A 12 14.12 14.19 -0.46
CA GLY A 12 13.92 12.85 0.12
C GLY A 12 12.49 12.53 0.56
N HIS A 13 11.60 13.52 0.63
CA HIS A 13 10.18 13.33 0.90
C HIS A 13 9.42 13.01 -0.39
N THR A 14 8.44 12.15 -0.29
CA THR A 14 7.47 11.88 -1.36
C THR A 14 6.07 11.95 -0.75
N PHE A 15 5.23 12.81 -1.30
CA PHE A 15 3.83 12.95 -0.95
C PHE A 15 2.98 12.49 -2.13
N GLY A 16 1.90 11.81 -1.86
CA GLY A 16 0.98 11.40 -2.92
C GLY A 16 -0.46 11.35 -2.43
N GLY A 17 -1.36 11.49 -3.39
CA GLY A 17 -2.79 11.33 -3.17
C GLY A 17 -3.44 10.73 -4.39
N GLY A 18 -4.50 9.96 -4.18
CA GLY A 18 -5.25 9.32 -5.24
C GLY A 18 -6.72 9.20 -4.90
N TYR A 19 -7.51 9.07 -5.96
CA TYR A 19 -8.94 8.83 -5.89
C TYR A 19 -9.34 7.79 -6.92
N GLN A 20 -10.22 6.88 -6.51
CA GLN A 20 -10.81 5.85 -7.35
C GLN A 20 -12.30 5.81 -7.13
N THR A 21 -13.04 5.58 -8.19
CA THR A 21 -14.46 5.24 -8.13
C THR A 21 -14.73 4.00 -8.97
N LEU A 22 -15.45 3.08 -8.40
CA LEU A 22 -16.04 1.93 -9.10
C LEU A 22 -17.52 2.23 -9.28
N SER A 23 -18.06 1.96 -10.46
CA SER A 23 -19.49 2.06 -10.73
C SER A 23 -19.92 0.85 -11.56
N GLY A 24 -21.06 0.28 -11.24
CA GLY A 24 -21.58 -0.93 -11.90
C GLY A 24 -22.37 -1.77 -10.91
N ASP A 25 -22.94 -2.86 -11.38
CA ASP A 25 -23.82 -3.75 -10.61
C ASP A 25 -23.04 -4.87 -9.88
N ALA A 26 -21.72 -4.76 -9.81
CA ALA A 26 -20.85 -5.72 -9.12
C ALA A 26 -19.49 -5.09 -8.78
N GLY A 27 -18.85 -5.58 -7.72
CA GLY A 27 -17.45 -5.29 -7.40
C GLY A 27 -16.50 -5.78 -8.50
N LEU A 28 -15.26 -5.34 -8.47
CA LEU A 28 -14.27 -5.75 -9.46
C LEU A 28 -13.97 -7.25 -9.33
N PRO A 29 -14.18 -8.04 -10.41
CA PRO A 29 -14.00 -9.49 -10.33
C PRO A 29 -12.52 -9.86 -10.14
N PHE A 30 -12.27 -10.80 -9.24
CA PHE A 30 -10.97 -11.46 -9.09
C PHE A 30 -10.95 -12.77 -9.84
N ILE A 31 -10.09 -12.85 -10.84
CA ILE A 31 -9.78 -14.13 -11.48
C ILE A 31 -8.76 -14.83 -10.57
N SER A 32 -9.02 -16.09 -10.23
CA SER A 32 -8.17 -16.90 -9.36
C SER A 32 -6.69 -16.82 -9.76
N GLY A 33 -5.83 -16.42 -8.82
CA GLY A 33 -4.39 -16.24 -9.05
C GLY A 33 -3.98 -14.91 -9.70
N ALA A 34 -4.91 -14.06 -10.14
CA ALA A 34 -4.59 -12.75 -10.65
C ALA A 34 -4.69 -11.68 -9.54
N THR A 35 -3.76 -10.73 -9.57
CA THR A 35 -3.83 -9.53 -8.73
C THR A 35 -4.61 -8.46 -9.46
N VAL A 36 -5.59 -7.84 -8.80
CA VAL A 36 -6.26 -6.67 -9.36
C VAL A 36 -5.27 -5.54 -9.50
N TYR A 37 -5.16 -5.01 -10.70
CA TYR A 37 -4.34 -3.84 -10.97
C TYR A 37 -5.12 -2.58 -10.59
N SER A 38 -5.01 -2.19 -9.32
CA SER A 38 -5.62 -0.98 -8.78
C SER A 38 -4.65 -0.36 -7.78
N PHE A 39 -4.53 0.97 -7.75
CA PHE A 39 -3.72 1.64 -6.74
C PHE A 39 -4.27 1.42 -5.33
N SER A 40 -5.57 1.16 -5.22
CA SER A 40 -6.25 0.89 -3.96
C SER A 40 -6.02 -0.53 -3.42
N ASN A 41 -5.38 -1.41 -4.17
CA ASN A 41 -5.01 -2.73 -3.67
C ASN A 41 -3.99 -2.60 -2.54
N ALA A 42 -4.47 -2.71 -1.31
CA ALA A 42 -3.70 -2.49 -0.10
C ALA A 42 -3.08 -3.80 0.44
N GLY A 43 -2.49 -3.75 1.61
CA GLY A 43 -1.86 -4.91 2.24
C GLY A 43 -2.85 -5.97 2.72
N ILE A 44 -4.08 -5.57 3.02
CA ILE A 44 -5.20 -6.40 3.50
C ILE A 44 -6.46 -6.15 2.68
N GLY A 45 -6.94 -4.90 2.64
CA GLY A 45 -8.13 -4.48 1.90
C GLY A 45 -7.88 -4.33 0.41
N LYS A 46 -8.93 -4.37 -0.38
CA LYS A 46 -8.87 -4.27 -1.83
C LYS A 46 -9.55 -3.01 -2.37
N PHE A 47 -10.54 -2.50 -1.65
CA PHE A 47 -11.26 -1.27 -1.98
C PHE A 47 -11.86 -1.30 -3.39
N VAL A 48 -12.56 -2.36 -3.69
CA VAL A 48 -13.12 -2.64 -5.03
C VAL A 48 -14.54 -3.18 -4.99
N GLU A 49 -15.29 -2.83 -3.96
CA GLU A 49 -16.70 -3.17 -3.85
C GLU A 49 -17.54 -2.37 -4.88
N GLU A 50 -18.74 -2.86 -5.18
CA GLU A 50 -19.68 -2.16 -6.06
C GLU A 50 -19.92 -0.72 -5.57
N ASP A 51 -19.91 0.24 -6.49
CA ASP A 51 -20.11 1.70 -6.26
C ASP A 51 -19.13 2.35 -5.27
N GLU A 52 -18.07 1.65 -4.87
CA GLU A 52 -17.12 2.16 -3.89
C GLU A 52 -16.31 3.35 -4.41
N LYS A 53 -16.16 4.34 -3.54
CA LYS A 53 -15.32 5.52 -3.72
C LYS A 53 -14.19 5.48 -2.74
N THR A 54 -12.98 5.39 -3.23
CA THR A 54 -11.76 5.26 -2.41
C THR A 54 -10.82 6.42 -2.63
N TRP A 55 -10.37 7.03 -1.56
CA TRP A 55 -9.27 7.99 -1.60
C TRP A 55 -8.05 7.42 -0.88
N MET A 56 -6.87 7.86 -1.29
CA MET A 56 -5.60 7.44 -0.74
C MET A 56 -4.70 8.65 -0.49
N LEU A 57 -4.02 8.65 0.64
CA LEU A 57 -2.86 9.50 0.91
C LEU A 57 -1.66 8.62 1.16
N ASN A 58 -0.52 9.00 0.62
CA ASN A 58 0.74 8.31 0.88
C ASN A 58 1.86 9.32 1.17
N TYR A 59 2.78 8.88 2.00
CA TYR A 59 3.99 9.60 2.34
C TYR A 59 5.15 8.63 2.35
N GLY A 60 6.28 9.06 1.83
CA GLY A 60 7.55 8.35 1.87
C GLY A 60 8.70 9.27 2.25
N TYR A 61 9.73 8.70 2.87
CA TYR A 61 10.98 9.39 3.15
C TYR A 61 12.18 8.50 2.87
N ASN A 62 13.12 9.05 2.10
CA ASN A 62 14.41 8.42 1.84
C ASN A 62 15.49 9.07 2.73
N PHE A 63 15.98 8.32 3.70
CA PHE A 63 16.96 8.78 4.68
C PHE A 63 18.35 9.01 4.10
N ALA A 64 18.59 8.70 2.83
CA ALA A 64 19.82 9.09 2.14
C ALA A 64 20.02 10.62 2.21
N ALA A 65 18.94 11.39 2.21
CA ALA A 65 18.97 12.86 2.39
C ALA A 65 19.53 13.29 3.75
N LEU A 66 19.52 12.40 4.75
CA LEU A 66 20.11 12.60 6.09
C LEU A 66 21.41 11.82 6.30
N GLY A 67 22.02 11.29 5.22
CA GLY A 67 23.27 10.54 5.30
C GLY A 67 23.10 9.05 5.67
N VAL A 68 21.89 8.51 5.63
CA VAL A 68 21.61 7.07 5.89
C VAL A 68 21.07 6.41 4.61
N PRO A 69 21.95 6.16 3.61
CA PRO A 69 21.52 5.53 2.37
C PRO A 69 21.02 4.10 2.62
N GLY A 70 20.00 3.70 1.87
CA GLY A 70 19.37 2.37 2.00
C GLY A 70 18.24 2.29 3.01
N LEU A 71 18.10 3.28 3.92
CA LEU A 71 16.97 3.36 4.83
C LEU A 71 15.83 4.16 4.19
N THR A 72 14.62 3.59 4.21
CA THR A 72 13.40 4.25 3.69
C THR A 72 12.24 4.00 4.65
N PHE A 73 11.39 4.98 4.77
CA PHE A 73 10.09 4.86 5.44
C PHE A 73 8.99 5.17 4.44
N SER A 74 7.90 4.45 4.49
CA SER A 74 6.69 4.79 3.75
C SER A 74 5.45 4.47 4.55
N THR A 75 4.41 5.27 4.35
CA THR A 75 3.09 5.00 4.90
C THR A 75 2.03 5.43 3.90
N ARG A 76 0.91 4.73 3.89
CA ARG A 76 -0.27 5.14 3.14
C ARG A 76 -1.52 4.89 3.97
N TYR A 77 -2.51 5.70 3.71
CA TYR A 77 -3.84 5.57 4.27
C TYR A 77 -4.86 5.55 3.13
N LEU A 78 -5.75 4.58 3.17
CA LEU A 78 -6.86 4.43 2.24
C LEU A 78 -8.17 4.47 3.01
N SER A 79 -9.20 5.07 2.42
CA SER A 79 -10.55 5.03 2.94
C SER A 79 -11.54 4.85 1.80
N GLY A 80 -12.32 3.78 1.87
CA GLY A 80 -13.40 3.43 0.98
C GLY A 80 -14.76 3.72 1.60
N ASN A 81 -15.66 4.27 0.82
CA ASN A 81 -17.03 4.59 1.23
C ASN A 81 -18.00 4.23 0.10
N ASP A 82 -19.27 4.12 0.45
CA ASP A 82 -20.40 3.89 -0.46
C ASP A 82 -20.36 2.54 -1.19
N GLY A 83 -19.41 1.66 -0.88
CA GLY A 83 -19.39 0.30 -1.43
C GLY A 83 -20.71 -0.43 -1.10
N LYS A 84 -21.27 -1.11 -2.08
CA LYS A 84 -22.49 -1.91 -1.93
C LYS A 84 -22.11 -3.38 -2.01
N SER A 85 -22.26 -4.07 -0.90
CA SER A 85 -22.26 -5.53 -0.85
C SER A 85 -23.68 -5.98 -0.49
N THR A 86 -23.96 -6.29 0.76
CA THR A 86 -25.32 -6.48 1.28
C THR A 86 -25.86 -5.23 2.00
N THR A 87 -24.95 -4.32 2.37
CA THR A 87 -25.21 -3.03 3.01
C THR A 87 -24.16 -2.03 2.53
N THR A 88 -24.39 -0.72 2.78
CA THR A 88 -23.37 0.31 2.50
C THR A 88 -22.11 0.03 3.31
N VAL A 89 -20.98 -0.10 2.62
CA VAL A 89 -19.69 -0.49 3.18
C VAL A 89 -18.84 0.75 3.42
N LYS A 90 -18.21 0.79 4.58
CA LYS A 90 -17.10 1.70 4.88
C LYS A 90 -15.90 0.88 5.34
N GLU A 91 -14.77 1.19 4.77
CA GLU A 91 -13.52 0.54 5.16
C GLU A 91 -12.35 1.51 5.10
N TRP A 92 -11.33 1.23 5.88
CA TRP A 92 -10.07 1.95 5.80
C TRP A 92 -8.88 1.07 6.14
N GLU A 93 -7.74 1.41 5.59
CA GLU A 93 -6.48 0.74 5.89
C GLU A 93 -5.34 1.75 6.02
N ARG A 94 -4.49 1.53 7.01
CA ARG A 94 -3.21 2.21 7.14
C ARG A 94 -2.11 1.17 7.02
N ASP A 95 -1.22 1.37 6.05
CA ASP A 95 0.01 0.61 5.87
C ASP A 95 1.20 1.47 6.29
N ALA A 96 2.18 0.88 6.95
CA ALA A 96 3.46 1.50 7.22
C ALA A 96 4.58 0.50 6.94
N GLU A 97 5.67 0.95 6.34
CA GLU A 97 6.86 0.16 6.08
C GLU A 97 8.11 0.94 6.48
N LEU A 98 9.01 0.27 7.18
CA LEU A 98 10.39 0.70 7.36
C LEU A 98 11.28 -0.35 6.68
N ALA A 99 12.11 0.08 5.74
CA ALA A 99 12.97 -0.82 4.98
C ALA A 99 14.42 -0.34 5.01
N TYR A 100 15.35 -1.29 5.11
CA TYR A 100 16.78 -1.03 5.01
C TYR A 100 17.43 -2.03 4.06
N ILE A 101 18.28 -1.53 3.18
CA ILE A 101 19.13 -2.34 2.30
C ILE A 101 20.59 -2.05 2.64
N VAL A 102 21.34 -3.07 2.97
CA VAL A 102 22.77 -2.98 3.28
C VAL A 102 23.53 -2.48 2.04
N GLN A 103 24.24 -1.35 2.20
CA GLN A 103 24.85 -0.63 1.08
C GLN A 103 26.28 -1.11 0.78
N GLN A 104 26.98 -1.69 1.76
CA GLN A 104 28.42 -2.04 1.66
C GLN A 104 28.74 -3.31 2.44
N GLY A 105 29.93 -3.86 2.21
CA GLY A 105 30.45 -5.03 2.92
C GLY A 105 29.92 -6.36 2.39
N THR A 106 30.17 -7.42 3.14
CA THR A 106 29.86 -8.83 2.77
C THR A 106 28.37 -9.06 2.55
N PHE A 107 27.53 -8.31 3.24
CA PHE A 107 26.06 -8.43 3.14
C PHE A 107 25.42 -7.34 2.28
N LYS A 108 26.20 -6.70 1.38
CA LYS A 108 25.64 -5.73 0.45
C LYS A 108 24.48 -6.33 -0.34
N GLY A 109 23.34 -5.61 -0.40
CA GLY A 109 22.12 -6.08 -1.06
C GLY A 109 21.15 -6.84 -0.14
N LEU A 110 21.57 -7.22 1.09
CA LEU A 110 20.64 -7.77 2.06
C LEU A 110 19.63 -6.68 2.47
N GLY A 111 18.37 -6.97 2.26
CA GLY A 111 17.24 -6.11 2.61
C GLY A 111 16.47 -6.65 3.81
N VAL A 112 16.06 -5.76 4.70
CA VAL A 112 15.13 -6.03 5.79
C VAL A 112 13.97 -5.05 5.69
N ARG A 113 12.73 -5.56 5.75
CA ARG A 113 11.51 -4.74 5.71
C ARG A 113 10.61 -5.11 6.86
N LEU A 114 10.19 -4.10 7.61
CA LEU A 114 9.19 -4.20 8.67
C LEU A 114 7.91 -3.55 8.16
N ARG A 115 6.82 -4.30 8.12
CA ARG A 115 5.52 -3.79 7.68
C ARG A 115 4.49 -3.94 8.78
N ASN A 116 3.70 -2.90 8.96
CA ASN A 116 2.53 -2.89 9.81
C ASN A 116 1.31 -2.49 8.99
N TYR A 117 0.25 -3.28 9.10
CA TYR A 117 -1.03 -3.06 8.45
C TYR A 117 -2.12 -2.98 9.51
N VAL A 118 -2.99 -2.00 9.40
CA VAL A 118 -4.19 -1.86 10.24
C VAL A 118 -5.38 -1.65 9.34
N TYR A 119 -6.28 -2.63 9.29
CA TYR A 119 -7.49 -2.61 8.48
C TYR A 119 -8.74 -2.64 9.35
N ARG A 120 -9.73 -1.83 9.01
CA ARG A 120 -11.06 -1.79 9.65
C ARG A 120 -12.15 -1.67 8.59
N SER A 121 -13.27 -2.32 8.86
CA SER A 121 -14.42 -2.35 7.96
C SER A 121 -15.69 -2.59 8.75
N ASP A 122 -16.81 -2.08 8.24
CA ASP A 122 -18.14 -2.28 8.83
C ASP A 122 -18.72 -3.66 8.45
N TYR A 123 -18.22 -4.30 7.40
CA TYR A 123 -18.75 -5.56 6.85
C TYR A 123 -17.85 -6.76 7.05
N SER A 124 -16.60 -6.55 7.43
CA SER A 124 -15.65 -7.61 7.68
C SER A 124 -14.88 -7.39 8.98
N ARG A 125 -14.30 -8.48 9.51
CA ARG A 125 -13.50 -8.39 10.73
C ARG A 125 -12.26 -7.53 10.50
N GLY A 126 -12.04 -6.54 11.37
CA GLY A 126 -10.80 -5.78 11.41
C GLY A 126 -9.57 -6.68 11.59
N ARG A 127 -8.47 -6.31 10.98
CA ARG A 127 -7.21 -7.06 11.02
C ARG A 127 -6.03 -6.14 11.28
N ASP A 128 -5.12 -6.59 12.13
CA ASP A 128 -3.79 -6.01 12.31
C ASP A 128 -2.77 -7.08 11.91
N SER A 129 -1.76 -6.67 11.14
CA SER A 129 -0.72 -7.59 10.66
C SER A 129 0.65 -6.92 10.74
N ASN A 130 1.59 -7.59 11.41
CA ASN A 130 3.00 -7.21 11.40
C ASN A 130 3.77 -8.26 10.62
N ARG A 131 4.59 -7.82 9.66
CA ARG A 131 5.36 -8.72 8.80
C ARG A 131 6.81 -8.27 8.74
N ILE A 132 7.71 -9.23 8.77
CA ILE A 132 9.14 -9.02 8.56
C ILE A 132 9.54 -9.77 7.30
N TYR A 133 10.22 -9.08 6.39
CA TYR A 133 10.75 -9.67 5.17
C TYR A 133 12.26 -9.52 5.14
N PHE A 134 12.93 -10.59 4.72
CA PHE A 134 14.35 -10.57 4.38
C PHE A 134 14.46 -10.85 2.88
N THR A 135 15.24 -10.02 2.18
CA THR A 135 15.51 -10.17 0.75
C THR A 135 17.00 -10.11 0.52
N TYR A 136 17.50 -10.92 -0.42
CA TYR A 136 18.89 -10.87 -0.82
C TYR A 136 18.98 -11.12 -2.32
N ASP A 137 19.51 -10.14 -3.05
CA ASP A 137 19.71 -10.25 -4.49
C ASP A 137 21.09 -10.83 -4.77
N ILE A 138 21.13 -12.01 -5.40
CA ILE A 138 22.36 -12.70 -5.77
C ILE A 138 22.52 -12.58 -7.29
N ALA A 139 23.61 -11.92 -7.73
CA ALA A 139 24.02 -11.97 -9.13
C ALA A 139 24.70 -13.33 -9.40
N LEU A 140 24.17 -14.08 -10.35
CA LEU A 140 24.69 -15.41 -10.69
C LEU A 140 25.76 -15.39 -11.80
N TRP A 141 26.08 -14.18 -12.35
CA TRP A 141 27.13 -13.90 -13.37
C TRP A 141 27.52 -12.42 -13.35
#